data_a143df6a21f7d9be0a7a58d2c2892cd3
#
_entry.id   a143df6a21f7d9be0a7a58d2c2892cd3
#
_cell.length_a   1.000
_cell.length_b   1.000
_cell.length_c   1.000
_cell.angle_alpha   90.00
_cell.angle_beta   90.00
_cell.angle_gamma   90.00
#
_symmetry.space_group_name_H-M   'P 1'
#
loop_
_entity.id
_entity.type
_entity.pdbx_description
1 polymer ?
#
loop_
_entity_poly.entity_id
_entity_poly.type
_entity_poly.pdbx_seq_one_letter_code
_entity_poly.pdbx_strand_id
1 'polypeptide(L)'
;MWVDPALLAHVASVVRRALAEREGDVLCFLPGTGEIARVAGQLGVLGSVDVLQVHGRAPAAVQDAVLAPGERRRVVLATSVAESSLTVPGVRVVVDSGLAREPRVDHARGLSGLTTVRASRAAGRQRAGRAGREAPGAVYRCWTEAEDGRLTAFPAPEIKVADLTAFALQAACWGDPDASGLALLDPPPGGAMAAARDVLTAVGAVDSAGRATELGVRLGRLGVHPRLGRALLDTAGEGAGVVALLSEEVPRDYGDDLAGALRRARRGGDAYGERWRSEVRRLRSVSGEFSHPAAHDRPPSVDVQGGPGSGDDRGVGLVAALAFPERVARFDGGSYLMASGTRAEVSEGSALRGAPWIVVAVADRPGGKGRRSWRSGTRSTGRTVMSSPGVSNGWVPSSWPCVPSRTSIPDSCATPSSKGSGRRLSLIRCV
;
A
#
# COMPACT_ATOMS: atom_id res chain seq x y z
N MET A 1 -8.20 4.07 -10.38
CA MET A 1 -9.16 3.89 -11.50
C MET A 1 -9.23 2.41 -11.79
N TRP A 2 -10.42 1.86 -11.95
CA TRP A 2 -10.61 0.47 -12.44
C TRP A 2 -10.22 0.43 -13.92
N VAL A 3 -9.47 -0.61 -14.33
CA VAL A 3 -9.14 -0.81 -15.74
C VAL A 3 -10.34 -1.47 -16.41
N ASP A 4 -10.82 -0.87 -17.50
CA ASP A 4 -11.95 -1.39 -18.27
C ASP A 4 -11.59 -2.80 -18.81
N PRO A 5 -12.42 -3.83 -18.56
CA PRO A 5 -12.22 -5.14 -19.14
C PRO A 5 -12.15 -5.13 -20.67
N ALA A 6 -12.87 -4.22 -21.34
CA ALA A 6 -12.82 -4.06 -22.78
C ALA A 6 -11.44 -3.61 -23.27
N LEU A 7 -10.76 -2.71 -22.53
CA LEU A 7 -9.40 -2.33 -22.84
C LEU A 7 -8.43 -3.52 -22.74
N LEU A 8 -8.58 -4.37 -21.73
CA LEU A 8 -7.72 -5.55 -21.57
C LEU A 8 -7.96 -6.58 -22.68
N ALA A 9 -9.21 -6.75 -23.11
CA ALA A 9 -9.54 -7.56 -24.28
C ALA A 9 -8.94 -7.00 -25.57
N HIS A 10 -8.99 -5.68 -25.72
CA HIS A 10 -8.34 -4.99 -26.84
C HIS A 10 -6.82 -5.20 -26.80
N VAL A 11 -6.16 -5.04 -25.65
CA VAL A 11 -4.71 -5.32 -25.52
C VAL A 11 -4.38 -6.75 -25.94
N ALA A 12 -5.16 -7.74 -25.48
CA ALA A 12 -4.94 -9.14 -25.88
C ALA A 12 -5.11 -9.33 -27.39
N SER A 13 -6.08 -8.67 -28.02
CA SER A 13 -6.27 -8.71 -29.47
C SER A 13 -5.11 -8.10 -30.24
N VAL A 14 -4.59 -6.95 -29.73
CA VAL A 14 -3.42 -6.29 -30.31
C VAL A 14 -2.16 -7.13 -30.17
N VAL A 15 -1.96 -7.84 -29.06
CA VAL A 15 -0.85 -8.80 -28.90
C VAL A 15 -0.93 -9.91 -29.97
N ARG A 16 -2.12 -10.51 -30.18
CA ARG A 16 -2.30 -11.53 -31.24
C ARG A 16 -2.03 -10.96 -32.64
N ARG A 17 -2.52 -9.76 -32.92
CA ARG A 17 -2.25 -9.07 -34.18
C ARG A 17 -0.76 -8.83 -34.38
N ALA A 18 -0.07 -8.36 -33.34
CA ALA A 18 1.37 -8.11 -33.36
C ALA A 18 2.16 -9.43 -33.64
N LEU A 19 1.73 -10.55 -33.05
CA LEU A 19 2.32 -11.87 -33.32
C LEU A 19 2.12 -12.32 -34.78
N ALA A 20 0.99 -11.97 -35.39
CA ALA A 20 0.71 -12.33 -36.80
C ALA A 20 1.44 -11.41 -37.79
N GLU A 21 1.61 -10.13 -37.48
CA GLU A 21 2.15 -9.14 -38.41
C GLU A 21 3.68 -8.93 -38.30
N ARG A 22 4.30 -9.35 -37.20
CA ARG A 22 5.70 -9.03 -36.88
C ARG A 22 6.45 -10.24 -36.37
N GLU A 23 7.76 -10.23 -36.52
CA GLU A 23 8.68 -11.19 -35.97
C GLU A 23 9.30 -10.70 -34.64
N GLY A 24 10.01 -11.60 -33.92
CA GLY A 24 10.66 -11.31 -32.64
C GLY A 24 9.71 -11.38 -31.45
N ASP A 25 10.26 -11.22 -30.26
CA ASP A 25 9.52 -11.27 -29.00
C ASP A 25 8.65 -10.03 -28.83
N VAL A 26 7.50 -10.20 -28.16
CA VAL A 26 6.54 -9.14 -27.84
C VAL A 26 6.67 -8.78 -26.37
N LEU A 27 6.93 -7.50 -26.06
CA LEU A 27 6.85 -6.95 -24.71
C LEU A 27 5.57 -6.13 -24.57
N CYS A 28 4.67 -6.56 -23.68
CA CYS A 28 3.39 -5.92 -23.44
C CYS A 28 3.37 -5.23 -22.07
N PHE A 29 3.20 -3.91 -22.05
CA PHE A 29 3.13 -3.11 -20.85
C PHE A 29 1.71 -3.01 -20.30
N LEU A 30 1.54 -3.42 -19.02
CA LEU A 30 0.29 -3.43 -18.27
C LEU A 30 0.47 -2.77 -16.89
N PRO A 31 -0.56 -2.15 -16.30
CA PRO A 31 -0.39 -1.37 -15.08
C PRO A 31 -0.14 -2.20 -13.82
N GLY A 32 -0.55 -3.48 -13.79
CA GLY A 32 -0.40 -4.30 -12.59
C GLY A 32 -0.59 -5.79 -12.80
N THR A 33 -0.31 -6.55 -11.74
CA THR A 33 -0.35 -8.02 -11.75
C THR A 33 -1.72 -8.60 -12.09
N GLY A 34 -2.81 -7.93 -11.63
CA GLY A 34 -4.17 -8.37 -11.92
C GLY A 34 -4.53 -8.23 -13.41
N GLU A 35 -4.05 -7.16 -14.05
CA GLU A 35 -4.23 -6.94 -15.48
C GLU A 35 -3.35 -7.88 -16.29
N ILE A 36 -2.12 -8.14 -15.85
CA ILE A 36 -1.22 -9.16 -16.45
C ILE A 36 -1.88 -10.53 -16.44
N ALA A 37 -2.36 -11.00 -15.30
CA ALA A 37 -3.01 -12.31 -15.19
C ALA A 37 -4.27 -12.40 -16.06
N ARG A 38 -5.05 -11.31 -16.18
CA ARG A 38 -6.25 -11.29 -17.02
C ARG A 38 -5.92 -11.34 -18.51
N VAL A 39 -4.92 -10.57 -18.96
CA VAL A 39 -4.47 -10.62 -20.36
C VAL A 39 -3.85 -11.97 -20.67
N ALA A 40 -3.03 -12.55 -19.76
CA ALA A 40 -2.49 -13.89 -19.92
C ALA A 40 -3.60 -14.95 -20.08
N GLY A 41 -4.63 -14.91 -19.23
CA GLY A 41 -5.80 -15.78 -19.34
C GLY A 41 -6.57 -15.61 -20.65
N GLN A 42 -6.70 -14.38 -21.15
CA GLN A 42 -7.34 -14.10 -22.43
C GLN A 42 -6.48 -14.57 -23.63
N LEU A 43 -5.16 -14.49 -23.56
CA LEU A 43 -4.26 -15.01 -24.57
C LEU A 43 -4.32 -16.55 -24.65
N GLY A 44 -4.49 -17.22 -23.52
CA GLY A 44 -4.52 -18.67 -23.44
C GLY A 44 -3.23 -19.31 -23.97
N VAL A 45 -3.35 -20.49 -24.56
CA VAL A 45 -2.22 -21.20 -25.19
C VAL A 45 -2.02 -20.67 -26.60
N LEU A 46 -0.84 -20.17 -26.91
CA LEU A 46 -0.47 -19.60 -28.21
C LEU A 46 0.40 -20.52 -29.07
N GLY A 47 0.20 -21.82 -28.96
CA GLY A 47 0.96 -22.83 -29.76
C GLY A 47 2.45 -22.80 -29.44
N SER A 48 3.28 -22.31 -30.38
CA SER A 48 4.74 -22.24 -30.24
C SER A 48 5.25 -20.99 -29.51
N VAL A 49 4.38 -20.16 -28.94
CA VAL A 49 4.75 -18.91 -28.26
C VAL A 49 4.59 -19.03 -26.75
N ASP A 50 5.63 -18.72 -26.01
CA ASP A 50 5.61 -18.75 -24.55
C ASP A 50 5.10 -17.43 -23.97
N VAL A 51 4.20 -17.49 -22.97
CA VAL A 51 3.67 -16.29 -22.28
C VAL A 51 4.29 -16.21 -20.90
N LEU A 52 5.13 -15.19 -20.70
CA LEU A 52 5.82 -14.91 -19.43
C LEU A 52 5.21 -13.69 -18.74
N GLN A 53 5.14 -13.71 -17.41
CA GLN A 53 4.55 -12.64 -16.62
C GLN A 53 5.61 -12.04 -15.68
N VAL A 54 5.94 -10.75 -15.86
CA VAL A 54 7.00 -10.06 -15.13
C VAL A 54 6.49 -8.84 -14.39
N HIS A 55 6.77 -8.82 -13.10
CA HIS A 55 6.47 -7.69 -12.22
C HIS A 55 7.49 -7.67 -11.07
N GLY A 56 7.59 -6.58 -10.34
CA GLY A 56 8.61 -6.40 -9.30
C GLY A 56 8.62 -7.46 -8.18
N ARG A 57 7.58 -8.32 -8.10
CA ARG A 57 7.47 -9.44 -7.15
C ARG A 57 7.49 -10.81 -7.83
N ALA A 58 7.83 -10.86 -9.11
CA ALA A 58 7.98 -12.14 -9.77
C ALA A 58 9.14 -12.92 -9.12
N PRO A 59 9.03 -14.26 -8.96
CA PRO A 59 10.13 -15.09 -8.48
C PRO A 59 11.41 -14.85 -9.31
N ALA A 60 12.57 -14.94 -8.67
CA ALA A 60 13.86 -14.74 -9.35
C ALA A 60 13.99 -15.63 -10.60
N ALA A 61 13.60 -16.89 -10.50
CA ALA A 61 13.61 -17.82 -11.65
C ALA A 61 12.79 -17.33 -12.85
N VAL A 62 11.68 -16.61 -12.64
CA VAL A 62 10.89 -16.01 -13.74
C VAL A 62 11.62 -14.80 -14.31
N GLN A 63 12.26 -13.98 -13.46
CA GLN A 63 13.05 -12.85 -13.92
C GLN A 63 14.26 -13.34 -14.72
N ASP A 64 14.95 -14.36 -14.25
CA ASP A 64 16.09 -14.99 -14.93
C ASP A 64 15.67 -15.58 -16.28
N ALA A 65 14.53 -16.27 -16.35
CA ALA A 65 13.98 -16.81 -17.59
C ALA A 65 13.65 -15.72 -18.63
N VAL A 66 13.26 -14.54 -18.18
CA VAL A 66 13.00 -13.40 -19.08
C VAL A 66 14.27 -12.76 -19.58
N LEU A 67 15.32 -12.73 -18.73
CA LEU A 67 16.63 -12.17 -19.09
C LEU A 67 17.48 -13.11 -19.95
N ALA A 68 17.20 -14.41 -19.92
CA ALA A 68 17.86 -15.38 -20.79
C ALA A 68 17.26 -15.35 -22.21
N PRO A 69 18.06 -15.58 -23.27
CA PRO A 69 17.53 -15.82 -24.60
C PRO A 69 16.58 -17.04 -24.58
N GLY A 70 15.41 -16.92 -25.22
CA GLY A 70 14.47 -18.03 -25.34
C GLY A 70 14.72 -18.84 -26.60
N GLU A 71 14.48 -20.15 -26.55
CA GLU A 71 14.48 -21.01 -27.72
C GLU A 71 13.22 -20.82 -28.60
N ARG A 72 12.14 -20.40 -27.95
CA ARG A 72 10.84 -20.14 -28.57
C ARG A 72 10.51 -18.67 -28.52
N ARG A 73 9.68 -18.23 -29.45
CA ARG A 73 9.14 -16.87 -29.45
C ARG A 73 8.35 -16.60 -28.18
N ARG A 74 8.46 -15.39 -27.61
CA ARG A 74 7.86 -15.06 -26.32
C ARG A 74 6.94 -13.86 -26.39
N VAL A 75 5.91 -13.88 -25.54
CA VAL A 75 5.14 -12.71 -25.13
C VAL A 75 5.45 -12.44 -23.65
N VAL A 76 6.10 -11.35 -23.37
CA VAL A 76 6.43 -10.91 -22.00
C VAL A 76 5.42 -9.86 -21.57
N LEU A 77 4.52 -10.21 -20.65
CA LEU A 77 3.56 -9.31 -20.05
C LEU A 77 4.22 -8.67 -18.81
N ALA A 78 4.45 -7.36 -18.83
CA ALA A 78 5.24 -6.69 -17.82
C ALA A 78 4.56 -5.43 -17.25
N THR A 79 4.89 -5.09 -15.99
CA THR A 79 4.64 -3.77 -15.43
C THR A 79 5.76 -2.81 -15.83
N SER A 80 5.74 -1.59 -15.26
CA SER A 80 6.81 -0.58 -15.46
C SER A 80 8.21 -1.05 -15.08
N VAL A 81 8.37 -2.18 -14.40
CA VAL A 81 9.68 -2.79 -14.11
C VAL A 81 10.51 -3.04 -15.38
N ALA A 82 9.86 -3.29 -16.53
CA ALA A 82 10.54 -3.47 -17.80
C ALA A 82 10.78 -2.15 -18.57
N GLU A 83 10.42 -1.00 -18.02
CA GLU A 83 10.70 0.31 -18.64
C GLU A 83 12.20 0.65 -18.59
N SER A 84 12.83 0.42 -17.45
CA SER A 84 14.24 0.77 -17.21
C SER A 84 15.07 -0.36 -16.63
N SER A 85 14.50 -1.14 -15.70
CA SER A 85 15.26 -2.06 -14.84
C SER A 85 15.60 -3.39 -15.51
N LEU A 86 14.83 -3.82 -16.52
CA LEU A 86 15.05 -5.09 -17.20
C LEU A 86 15.28 -4.87 -18.69
N THR A 87 16.34 -5.47 -19.23
CA THR A 87 16.56 -5.59 -20.67
C THR A 87 16.17 -7.01 -21.09
N VAL A 88 15.07 -7.12 -21.82
CA VAL A 88 14.58 -8.41 -22.33
C VAL A 88 15.16 -8.64 -23.72
N PRO A 89 16.03 -9.64 -23.90
CA PRO A 89 16.61 -9.93 -25.21
C PRO A 89 15.55 -10.38 -26.22
N GLY A 90 15.79 -10.12 -27.50
CA GLY A 90 14.94 -10.56 -28.59
C GLY A 90 13.65 -9.74 -28.78
N VAL A 91 13.39 -8.72 -27.95
CA VAL A 91 12.19 -7.88 -28.08
C VAL A 91 12.29 -7.01 -29.32
N ARG A 92 11.36 -7.21 -30.25
CA ARG A 92 11.17 -6.39 -31.45
C ARG A 92 9.81 -5.72 -31.52
N VAL A 93 8.89 -6.15 -30.69
CA VAL A 93 7.54 -5.59 -30.68
C VAL A 93 7.18 -5.14 -29.27
N VAL A 94 6.69 -3.92 -29.16
CA VAL A 94 6.09 -3.39 -27.93
C VAL A 94 4.60 -3.18 -28.13
N VAL A 95 3.81 -3.70 -27.20
CA VAL A 95 2.38 -3.40 -27.05
C VAL A 95 2.22 -2.62 -25.76
N ASP A 96 1.72 -1.38 -25.83
CA ASP A 96 1.58 -0.50 -24.67
C ASP A 96 0.10 -0.20 -24.40
N SER A 97 -0.38 -0.60 -23.22
CA SER A 97 -1.76 -0.31 -22.76
C SER A 97 -2.01 1.18 -22.51
N GLY A 98 -0.96 2.02 -22.43
CA GLY A 98 -1.05 3.43 -22.06
C GLY A 98 -1.39 3.69 -20.60
N LEU A 99 -1.24 2.67 -19.73
CA LEU A 99 -1.55 2.74 -18.32
C LEU A 99 -0.31 2.52 -17.45
N ALA A 100 -0.30 3.15 -16.28
CA ALA A 100 0.70 2.97 -15.25
C ALA A 100 0.03 2.92 -13.87
N ARG A 101 0.76 2.45 -12.85
CA ARG A 101 0.35 2.59 -11.44
C ARG A 101 1.24 3.60 -10.75
N GLU A 102 0.60 4.51 -10.03
CA GLU A 102 1.29 5.50 -9.20
C GLU A 102 0.80 5.41 -7.75
N PRO A 103 1.68 5.61 -6.77
CA PRO A 103 1.26 5.80 -5.40
C PRO A 103 0.42 7.07 -5.30
N ARG A 104 -0.62 7.03 -4.48
CA ARG A 104 -1.46 8.20 -4.15
C ARG A 104 -1.81 8.14 -2.67
N VAL A 105 -1.68 9.28 -2.02
CA VAL A 105 -2.04 9.45 -0.61
C VAL A 105 -3.28 10.33 -0.52
N ASP A 106 -4.30 9.85 0.19
CA ASP A 106 -5.43 10.67 0.64
C ASP A 106 -5.07 11.21 2.04
N HIS A 107 -4.39 12.34 2.08
CA HIS A 107 -3.92 12.95 3.33
C HIS A 107 -5.05 13.23 4.31
N ALA A 108 -6.25 13.56 3.82
CA ALA A 108 -7.41 13.84 4.68
C ALA A 108 -7.89 12.58 5.44
N ARG A 109 -7.58 11.40 4.93
CA ARG A 109 -7.99 10.11 5.50
C ARG A 109 -6.82 9.26 5.99
N GLY A 110 -5.59 9.72 5.75
CA GLY A 110 -4.39 8.97 6.07
C GLY A 110 -4.30 7.62 5.34
N LEU A 111 -4.89 7.51 4.13
CA LEU A 111 -4.93 6.28 3.35
C LEU A 111 -4.03 6.41 2.12
N SER A 112 -3.14 5.45 1.93
CA SER A 112 -2.30 5.34 0.74
C SER A 112 -2.74 4.15 -0.11
N GLY A 113 -2.52 4.24 -1.42
CA GLY A 113 -2.84 3.15 -2.33
C GLY A 113 -2.27 3.39 -3.72
N LEU A 114 -2.20 2.32 -4.52
CA LEU A 114 -1.79 2.40 -5.91
C LEU A 114 -3.00 2.74 -6.78
N THR A 115 -2.90 3.85 -7.52
CA THR A 115 -3.93 4.28 -8.45
C THR A 115 -3.47 4.04 -9.89
N THR A 116 -4.34 3.46 -10.72
CA THR A 116 -4.08 3.35 -12.17
C THR A 116 -4.31 4.71 -12.81
N VAL A 117 -3.31 5.17 -13.54
CA VAL A 117 -3.29 6.45 -14.27
C VAL A 117 -2.91 6.22 -15.72
N ARG A 118 -3.07 7.23 -16.56
CA ARG A 118 -2.48 7.24 -17.92
C ARG A 118 -0.97 7.36 -17.80
N ALA A 119 -0.23 6.56 -18.57
CA ALA A 119 1.21 6.71 -18.69
C ALA A 119 1.56 8.05 -19.32
N SER A 120 2.67 8.66 -18.90
CA SER A 120 3.14 9.90 -19.51
C SER A 120 3.72 9.66 -20.89
N ARG A 121 3.88 10.73 -21.68
CA ARG A 121 4.56 10.67 -22.99
C ARG A 121 6.02 10.19 -22.85
N ALA A 122 6.71 10.59 -21.79
CA ALA A 122 8.07 10.13 -21.51
C ALA A 122 8.11 8.62 -21.26
N ALA A 123 7.20 8.10 -20.40
CA ALA A 123 7.07 6.66 -20.17
C ALA A 123 6.74 5.91 -21.48
N GLY A 124 5.77 6.40 -22.25
CA GLY A 124 5.42 5.81 -23.54
C GLY A 124 6.59 5.75 -24.53
N ARG A 125 7.43 6.80 -24.58
CA ARG A 125 8.67 6.80 -25.39
C ARG A 125 9.70 5.80 -24.88
N GLN A 126 9.88 5.71 -23.56
CA GLN A 126 10.81 4.79 -22.93
C GLN A 126 10.42 3.33 -23.20
N ARG A 127 9.11 3.01 -23.09
CA ARG A 127 8.55 1.71 -23.47
C ARG A 127 8.76 1.41 -24.94
N ALA A 128 8.44 2.37 -25.82
CA ALA A 128 8.64 2.23 -27.26
C ALA A 128 10.10 1.92 -27.63
N GLY A 129 11.06 2.57 -26.95
CA GLY A 129 12.48 2.33 -27.14
C GLY A 129 12.93 0.89 -26.85
N ARG A 130 12.12 0.08 -26.17
CA ARG A 130 12.41 -1.34 -25.95
C ARG A 130 12.30 -2.18 -27.22
N ALA A 131 11.41 -1.82 -28.15
CA ALA A 131 11.29 -2.51 -29.43
C ALA A 131 12.50 -2.33 -30.36
N GLY A 132 13.13 -1.15 -30.30
CA GLY A 132 14.23 -0.80 -31.19
C GLY A 132 15.64 -0.98 -30.61
N ARG A 133 15.79 -1.73 -29.55
CA ARG A 133 17.09 -1.77 -28.81
C ARG A 133 18.14 -2.61 -29.52
N GLU A 134 17.76 -3.73 -30.08
CA GLU A 134 18.68 -4.69 -30.74
C GLU A 134 18.58 -4.65 -32.28
N ALA A 135 17.41 -4.32 -32.80
CA ALA A 135 17.13 -4.22 -34.23
C ALA A 135 15.89 -3.35 -34.47
N PRO A 136 15.59 -2.94 -35.72
CA PRO A 136 14.35 -2.25 -36.04
C PRO A 136 13.12 -3.01 -35.52
N GLY A 137 12.23 -2.31 -34.83
CA GLY A 137 11.07 -2.90 -34.18
C GLY A 137 9.78 -2.13 -34.42
N ALA A 138 8.67 -2.62 -33.89
CA ALA A 138 7.34 -2.03 -34.03
C ALA A 138 6.71 -1.73 -32.66
N VAL A 139 5.88 -0.68 -32.60
CA VAL A 139 5.16 -0.29 -31.37
C VAL A 139 3.67 -0.20 -31.68
N TYR A 140 2.87 -0.91 -30.90
CA TYR A 140 1.42 -0.87 -30.91
C TYR A 140 0.93 -0.14 -29.66
N ARG A 141 0.33 1.02 -29.83
CA ARG A 141 -0.27 1.82 -28.76
C ARG A 141 -1.76 1.52 -28.68
N CYS A 142 -2.23 1.12 -27.50
CA CYS A 142 -3.65 0.82 -27.27
C CYS A 142 -4.45 2.07 -26.88
N TRP A 143 -4.13 3.21 -27.48
CA TRP A 143 -4.87 4.47 -27.36
C TRP A 143 -4.80 5.26 -28.65
N THR A 144 -5.68 6.23 -28.80
CA THR A 144 -5.79 7.06 -30.00
C THR A 144 -4.75 8.17 -30.02
N GLU A 145 -4.46 8.71 -31.21
CA GLU A 145 -3.59 9.88 -31.39
C GLU A 145 -4.14 11.12 -30.66
N ALA A 146 -5.46 11.30 -30.64
CA ALA A 146 -6.11 12.38 -29.90
C ALA A 146 -5.89 12.26 -28.38
N GLU A 147 -5.80 11.05 -27.84
CA GLU A 147 -5.46 10.82 -26.45
C GLU A 147 -3.97 11.05 -26.17
N ASP A 148 -3.09 10.77 -27.14
CA ASP A 148 -1.64 11.01 -27.02
C ASP A 148 -1.34 12.49 -26.75
N GLY A 149 -2.02 13.38 -27.44
CA GLY A 149 -1.91 14.84 -27.25
C GLY A 149 -2.31 15.31 -25.84
N ARG A 150 -3.13 14.54 -25.11
CA ARG A 150 -3.61 14.87 -23.75
C ARG A 150 -2.75 14.25 -22.64
N LEU A 151 -1.80 13.39 -22.97
CA LEU A 151 -0.91 12.78 -21.98
C LEU A 151 0.02 13.84 -21.37
N THR A 152 0.29 13.71 -20.06
CA THR A 152 1.32 14.53 -19.40
C THR A 152 2.69 14.27 -20.03
N ALA A 153 3.54 15.28 -20.05
CA ALA A 153 4.88 15.15 -20.62
C ALA A 153 5.73 14.11 -19.85
N PHE A 154 5.70 14.19 -18.51
CA PHE A 154 6.46 13.35 -17.61
C PHE A 154 5.55 12.76 -16.50
N PRO A 155 5.93 11.66 -15.85
CA PRO A 155 5.25 11.18 -14.65
C PRO A 155 5.42 12.23 -13.53
N ALA A 156 4.48 12.25 -12.59
CA ALA A 156 4.66 13.08 -11.40
C ALA A 156 5.87 12.59 -10.60
N PRO A 157 6.76 13.49 -10.14
CA PRO A 157 7.83 13.12 -9.22
C PRO A 157 7.27 12.44 -7.96
N GLU A 158 7.95 11.43 -7.46
CA GLU A 158 7.49 10.66 -6.31
C GLU A 158 7.24 11.53 -5.07
N ILE A 159 8.09 12.53 -4.84
CA ILE A 159 7.94 13.49 -3.74
C ILE A 159 6.60 14.26 -3.77
N LYS A 160 5.95 14.34 -4.91
CA LYS A 160 4.65 15.02 -5.07
C LYS A 160 3.45 14.12 -4.82
N VAL A 161 3.63 12.80 -4.79
CA VAL A 161 2.51 11.83 -4.75
C VAL A 161 2.62 10.79 -3.64
N ALA A 162 3.81 10.58 -3.07
CA ALA A 162 4.06 9.62 -2.00
C ALA A 162 3.69 10.17 -0.61
N ASP A 163 3.67 9.28 0.38
CA ASP A 163 3.62 9.65 1.78
C ASP A 163 4.98 10.21 2.20
N LEU A 164 5.00 11.44 2.70
CA LEU A 164 6.23 12.13 3.09
C LEU A 164 6.57 11.98 4.58
N THR A 165 5.85 11.16 5.35
CA THR A 165 6.06 11.05 6.80
C THR A 165 7.49 10.59 7.15
N ALA A 166 8.00 9.58 6.45
CA ALA A 166 9.37 9.11 6.66
C ALA A 166 10.41 10.15 6.19
N PHE A 167 10.18 10.79 5.05
CA PHE A 167 11.03 11.87 4.54
C PHE A 167 11.08 13.05 5.52
N ALA A 168 9.92 13.53 5.99
CA ALA A 168 9.84 14.64 6.93
C ALA A 168 10.54 14.33 8.26
N LEU A 169 10.49 13.08 8.74
CA LEU A 169 11.25 12.65 9.92
C LEU A 169 12.76 12.70 9.68
N GLN A 170 13.24 12.23 8.53
CA GLN A 170 14.65 12.29 8.20
C GLN A 170 15.14 13.76 8.08
N ALA A 171 14.35 14.62 7.43
CA ALA A 171 14.65 16.05 7.34
C ALA A 171 14.71 16.72 8.75
N ALA A 172 13.77 16.38 9.63
CA ALA A 172 13.79 16.86 11.02
C ALA A 172 15.01 16.35 11.79
N CYS A 173 15.40 15.07 11.62
CA CYS A 173 16.62 14.50 12.21
C CYS A 173 17.89 15.16 11.67
N TRP A 174 17.88 15.61 10.42
CA TRP A 174 18.98 16.35 9.82
C TRP A 174 19.09 17.79 10.33
N GLY A 175 18.04 18.30 10.97
CA GLY A 175 17.98 19.67 11.49
C GLY A 175 17.30 20.68 10.56
N ASP A 176 16.68 20.23 9.47
CA ASP A 176 15.92 21.03 8.51
C ASP A 176 14.50 20.46 8.34
N PRO A 177 13.61 20.68 9.34
CA PRO A 177 12.28 20.06 9.36
C PRO A 177 11.38 20.48 8.20
N ASP A 178 11.66 21.58 7.53
CA ASP A 178 10.92 22.05 6.36
C ASP A 178 11.57 21.61 5.04
N ALA A 179 12.73 20.98 5.10
CA ALA A 179 13.56 20.60 3.93
C ALA A 179 13.87 21.78 2.98
N SER A 180 13.86 23.02 3.51
CA SER A 180 14.06 24.24 2.72
C SER A 180 15.50 24.49 2.35
N GLY A 181 16.46 23.97 3.13
CA GLY A 181 17.89 24.02 2.86
C GLY A 181 18.40 22.87 2.00
N LEU A 182 17.56 21.88 1.64
CA LEU A 182 17.96 20.74 0.85
C LEU A 182 17.91 21.07 -0.65
N ALA A 183 18.98 20.73 -1.38
CA ALA A 183 19.06 20.89 -2.85
C ALA A 183 18.23 19.82 -3.58
N LEU A 184 16.92 19.86 -3.44
CA LEU A 184 15.97 18.93 -4.08
C LEU A 184 15.63 19.40 -5.49
N LEU A 185 15.53 18.46 -6.45
CA LEU A 185 15.07 18.75 -7.81
C LEU A 185 13.65 19.31 -7.85
N ASP A 186 12.78 18.73 -7.03
CA ASP A 186 11.40 19.19 -6.84
C ASP A 186 11.18 19.43 -5.33
N PRO A 187 10.63 20.58 -4.94
CA PRO A 187 10.31 20.83 -3.55
C PRO A 187 9.12 19.95 -3.11
N PRO A 188 9.11 19.47 -1.87
CA PRO A 188 7.98 18.72 -1.34
C PRO A 188 6.75 19.62 -1.26
N PRO A 189 5.53 19.12 -1.58
CA PRO A 189 4.31 19.90 -1.45
C PRO A 189 4.06 20.30 0.00
N GLY A 190 3.80 21.58 0.27
CA GLY A 190 3.59 22.10 1.62
C GLY A 190 2.45 21.38 2.36
N GLY A 191 1.34 21.05 1.68
CA GLY A 191 0.24 20.28 2.28
C GLY A 191 0.62 18.85 2.66
N ALA A 192 1.48 18.19 1.88
CA ALA A 192 1.96 16.86 2.20
C ALA A 192 2.95 16.89 3.39
N MET A 193 3.83 17.90 3.45
CA MET A 193 4.72 18.10 4.59
C MET A 193 3.95 18.44 5.86
N ALA A 194 2.90 19.26 5.79
CA ALA A 194 2.04 19.56 6.92
C ALA A 194 1.36 18.29 7.47
N ALA A 195 0.75 17.50 6.59
CA ALA A 195 0.12 16.23 6.97
C ALA A 195 1.14 15.23 7.55
N ALA A 196 2.35 15.17 7.00
CA ALA A 196 3.44 14.35 7.53
C ALA A 196 3.84 14.82 8.95
N ARG A 197 3.96 16.14 9.17
CA ARG A 197 4.28 16.72 10.46
C ARG A 197 3.19 16.44 11.50
N ASP A 198 1.90 16.52 11.13
CA ASP A 198 0.79 16.17 12.01
C ASP A 198 0.92 14.70 12.50
N VAL A 199 1.25 13.78 11.58
CA VAL A 199 1.50 12.38 11.94
C VAL A 199 2.70 12.26 12.88
N LEU A 200 3.82 12.92 12.57
CA LEU A 200 5.04 12.88 13.39
C LEU A 200 4.83 13.45 14.78
N THR A 201 4.07 14.53 14.89
CA THR A 201 3.67 15.12 16.18
C THR A 201 2.80 14.16 16.96
N ALA A 202 1.80 13.53 16.30
CA ALA A 202 0.90 12.57 16.94
C ALA A 202 1.62 11.34 17.48
N VAL A 203 2.67 10.86 16.81
CA VAL A 203 3.49 9.74 17.32
C VAL A 203 4.61 10.20 18.25
N GLY A 204 4.74 11.48 18.54
CA GLY A 204 5.77 12.05 19.41
C GLY A 204 7.17 12.08 18.80
N ALA A 205 7.28 11.97 17.48
CA ALA A 205 8.57 11.94 16.77
C ALA A 205 9.17 13.35 16.60
N VAL A 206 8.33 14.38 16.57
CA VAL A 206 8.76 15.78 16.51
C VAL A 206 8.07 16.62 17.59
N ASP A 207 8.72 17.70 18.00
CA ASP A 207 8.16 18.69 18.93
C ASP A 207 7.24 19.70 18.19
N SER A 208 6.69 20.65 18.93
CA SER A 208 5.83 21.69 18.37
C SER A 208 6.54 22.62 17.37
N ALA A 209 7.86 22.68 17.39
CA ALA A 209 8.68 23.41 16.42
C ALA A 209 9.08 22.54 15.22
N GLY A 210 8.63 21.28 15.14
CA GLY A 210 8.95 20.34 14.08
C GLY A 210 10.33 19.69 14.21
N ARG A 211 11.06 19.92 15.32
CA ARG A 211 12.40 19.34 15.54
C ARG A 211 12.25 17.90 16.02
N ALA A 212 13.15 17.03 15.58
CA ALA A 212 13.15 15.63 15.99
C ALA A 212 13.36 15.50 17.51
N THR A 213 12.51 14.74 18.17
CA THR A 213 12.66 14.32 19.56
C THR A 213 13.66 13.14 19.64
N GLU A 214 14.08 12.77 20.86
CA GLU A 214 14.86 11.54 21.05
C GLU A 214 14.14 10.31 20.49
N LEU A 215 12.82 10.22 20.74
CA LEU A 215 11.97 9.18 20.13
C LEU A 215 11.98 9.27 18.60
N GLY A 216 11.90 10.48 18.04
CA GLY A 216 11.98 10.69 16.59
C GLY A 216 13.27 10.17 15.98
N VAL A 217 14.41 10.45 16.61
CA VAL A 217 15.71 9.92 16.17
C VAL A 217 15.72 8.38 16.21
N ARG A 218 15.17 7.77 17.25
CA ARG A 218 15.03 6.31 17.35
C ARG A 218 14.13 5.76 16.24
N LEU A 219 12.96 6.37 16.01
CA LEU A 219 12.03 5.97 14.93
C LEU A 219 12.67 6.09 13.55
N GLY A 220 13.48 7.12 13.29
CA GLY A 220 14.19 7.31 12.03
C GLY A 220 15.20 6.20 11.73
N ARG A 221 15.75 5.54 12.75
CA ARG A 221 16.72 4.44 12.60
C ARG A 221 16.07 3.08 12.38
N LEU A 222 14.78 2.92 12.68
CA LEU A 222 14.09 1.63 12.52
C LEU A 222 13.91 1.20 11.05
N GLY A 223 13.95 2.15 10.10
CA GLY A 223 13.78 1.87 8.68
C GLY A 223 12.38 1.39 8.28
N VAL A 224 11.36 1.75 9.08
CA VAL A 224 9.94 1.52 8.79
C VAL A 224 9.17 2.83 8.91
N HIS A 225 7.93 2.84 8.40
CA HIS A 225 7.07 4.01 8.56
C HIS A 225 6.95 4.41 10.05
N PRO A 226 7.06 5.71 10.42
CA PRO A 226 7.10 6.15 11.82
C PRO A 226 5.96 5.63 12.70
N ARG A 227 4.74 5.50 12.17
CA ARG A 227 3.60 4.89 12.88
C ARG A 227 3.86 3.42 13.27
N LEU A 228 4.44 2.65 12.35
CA LEU A 228 4.80 1.24 12.58
C LEU A 228 5.97 1.14 13.56
N GLY A 229 6.95 2.02 13.41
CA GLY A 229 8.07 2.13 14.34
C GLY A 229 7.60 2.44 15.76
N ARG A 230 6.63 3.36 15.91
CA ARG A 230 6.04 3.67 17.22
C ARG A 230 5.35 2.44 17.83
N ALA A 231 4.50 1.75 17.07
CA ALA A 231 3.83 0.53 17.54
C ALA A 231 4.83 -0.59 17.92
N LEU A 232 5.95 -0.69 17.20
CA LEU A 232 7.03 -1.63 17.51
C LEU A 232 7.68 -1.31 18.86
N LEU A 233 8.00 -0.05 19.12
CA LEU A 233 8.63 0.38 20.38
C LEU A 233 7.65 0.27 21.55
N ASP A 234 6.38 0.64 21.37
CA ASP A 234 5.34 0.53 22.39
C ASP A 234 5.05 -0.92 22.81
N THR A 235 5.34 -1.88 21.93
CA THR A 235 5.24 -3.32 22.20
C THR A 235 6.59 -3.98 22.56
N ALA A 236 7.60 -3.19 22.90
CA ALA A 236 8.94 -3.67 23.25
C ALA A 236 9.53 -4.67 22.24
N GLY A 237 9.22 -4.52 20.96
CA GLY A 237 9.67 -5.40 19.87
C GLY A 237 8.84 -6.68 19.67
N GLU A 238 7.90 -7.00 20.56
CA GLU A 238 7.03 -8.17 20.39
C GLU A 238 6.14 -8.06 19.13
N GLY A 239 5.76 -6.83 18.76
CA GLY A 239 5.01 -6.52 17.55
C GLY A 239 5.78 -6.68 16.23
N ALA A 240 7.06 -7.05 16.24
CA ALA A 240 7.92 -7.12 15.05
C ALA A 240 7.32 -7.95 13.90
N GLY A 241 6.65 -9.06 14.23
CA GLY A 241 6.01 -9.91 13.23
C GLY A 241 4.86 -9.22 12.50
N VAL A 242 4.08 -8.42 13.22
CA VAL A 242 2.96 -7.66 12.65
C VAL A 242 3.48 -6.45 11.87
N VAL A 243 4.47 -5.75 12.42
CA VAL A 243 5.11 -4.61 11.75
C VAL A 243 5.75 -5.04 10.44
N ALA A 244 6.45 -6.19 10.41
CA ALA A 244 7.02 -6.75 9.19
C ALA A 244 5.94 -7.05 8.13
N LEU A 245 4.77 -7.58 8.53
CA LEU A 245 3.64 -7.77 7.62
C LEU A 245 3.09 -6.44 7.08
N LEU A 246 3.01 -5.41 7.92
CA LEU A 246 2.47 -4.10 7.55
C LEU A 246 3.45 -3.23 6.75
N SER A 247 4.73 -3.57 6.75
CA SER A 247 5.77 -2.86 6.00
C SER A 247 5.88 -3.31 4.55
N GLU A 248 5.39 -4.52 4.22
CA GLU A 248 5.42 -5.07 2.87
C GLU A 248 4.02 -5.42 2.37
N GLU A 249 3.87 -5.54 1.05
CA GLU A 249 2.62 -6.06 0.49
C GLU A 249 2.61 -7.59 0.57
N VAL A 250 1.68 -8.11 1.36
CA VAL A 250 1.47 -9.55 1.57
C VAL A 250 0.81 -10.21 0.34
N PRO A 251 1.17 -11.45 -0.02
CA PRO A 251 0.54 -12.18 -1.11
C PRO A 251 -0.98 -12.32 -0.93
N ARG A 252 -1.72 -12.26 -2.04
CA ARG A 252 -3.20 -12.29 -2.01
C ARG A 252 -3.77 -13.57 -1.41
N ASP A 253 -3.08 -14.67 -1.58
CA ASP A 253 -3.45 -15.98 -1.08
C ASP A 253 -3.25 -16.16 0.44
N TYR A 254 -2.65 -15.16 1.10
CA TYR A 254 -2.59 -15.10 2.57
C TYR A 254 -3.94 -14.66 3.19
N GLY A 255 -4.87 -14.19 2.37
CA GLY A 255 -6.17 -13.74 2.81
C GLY A 255 -6.21 -12.28 3.23
N ASP A 256 -7.25 -11.92 3.97
CA ASP A 256 -7.55 -10.55 4.38
C ASP A 256 -7.59 -10.38 5.91
N ASP A 257 -7.32 -11.44 6.65
CA ASP A 257 -7.14 -11.43 8.09
C ASP A 257 -5.65 -11.40 8.43
N LEU A 258 -5.21 -10.32 9.07
CA LEU A 258 -3.81 -10.11 9.43
C LEU A 258 -3.28 -11.20 10.41
N ALA A 259 -4.14 -11.69 11.30
CA ALA A 259 -3.77 -12.78 12.19
C ALA A 259 -3.59 -14.10 11.43
N GLY A 260 -4.47 -14.37 10.46
CA GLY A 260 -4.32 -15.49 9.52
C GLY A 260 -3.05 -15.39 8.69
N ALA A 261 -2.75 -14.20 8.16
CA ALA A 261 -1.54 -13.91 7.42
C ALA A 261 -0.28 -14.12 8.27
N LEU A 262 -0.29 -13.66 9.53
CA LEU A 262 0.81 -13.86 10.48
C LEU A 262 1.06 -15.35 10.74
N ARG A 263 0.00 -16.12 11.02
CA ARG A 263 0.11 -17.57 11.20
C ARG A 263 0.70 -18.26 9.98
N ARG A 264 0.32 -17.83 8.76
CA ARG A 264 0.85 -18.36 7.51
C ARG A 264 2.32 -18.00 7.30
N ALA A 265 2.72 -16.74 7.51
CA ALA A 265 4.10 -16.30 7.42
C ALA A 265 5.03 -17.06 8.40
N ARG A 266 4.55 -17.32 9.61
CA ARG A 266 5.26 -18.13 10.61
C ARG A 266 5.47 -19.59 10.15
N ARG A 267 4.46 -20.21 9.55
CA ARG A 267 4.63 -21.56 8.99
C ARG A 267 5.69 -21.59 7.89
N GLY A 268 5.79 -20.54 7.11
CA GLY A 268 6.74 -20.44 6.00
C GLY A 268 6.43 -21.41 4.86
N GLY A 269 7.45 -21.76 4.09
CA GLY A 269 7.32 -22.67 2.94
C GLY A 269 7.20 -21.93 1.61
N ASP A 270 7.29 -20.59 1.65
CA ASP A 270 7.34 -19.75 0.45
C ASP A 270 8.35 -18.60 0.61
N ALA A 271 8.71 -17.99 -0.51
CA ALA A 271 9.70 -16.90 -0.55
C ALA A 271 9.27 -15.65 0.23
N TYR A 272 7.96 -15.43 0.41
CA TYR A 272 7.46 -14.33 1.21
C TYR A 272 7.74 -14.59 2.70
N GLY A 273 7.43 -15.76 3.20
CA GLY A 273 7.68 -16.15 4.60
C GLY A 273 9.17 -16.09 4.97
N GLU A 274 10.08 -16.35 4.02
CA GLU A 274 11.53 -16.20 4.23
C GLU A 274 11.94 -14.74 4.39
N ARG A 275 11.49 -13.87 3.49
CA ARG A 275 11.73 -12.42 3.60
C ARG A 275 11.14 -11.84 4.88
N TRP A 276 9.89 -12.20 5.20
CA TRP A 276 9.24 -11.80 6.42
C TRP A 276 10.04 -12.19 7.67
N ARG A 277 10.54 -13.44 7.74
CA ARG A 277 11.39 -13.88 8.87
C ARG A 277 12.69 -13.06 8.97
N SER A 278 13.30 -12.73 7.84
CA SER A 278 14.49 -11.88 7.80
C SER A 278 14.18 -10.50 8.35
N GLU A 279 13.08 -9.90 7.93
CA GLU A 279 12.64 -8.57 8.38
C GLU A 279 12.29 -8.57 9.88
N VAL A 280 11.62 -9.61 10.37
CA VAL A 280 11.34 -9.76 11.82
C VAL A 280 12.63 -9.80 12.64
N ARG A 281 13.66 -10.53 12.17
CA ARG A 281 14.97 -10.55 12.84
C ARG A 281 15.61 -9.17 12.86
N ARG A 282 15.60 -8.48 11.73
CA ARG A 282 16.12 -7.11 11.61
C ARG A 282 15.41 -6.16 12.59
N LEU A 283 14.08 -6.17 12.58
CA LEU A 283 13.29 -5.28 13.44
C LEU A 283 13.53 -5.55 14.94
N ARG A 284 13.64 -6.82 15.33
CA ARG A 284 13.96 -7.19 16.72
C ARG A 284 15.36 -6.74 17.12
N SER A 285 16.36 -6.92 16.26
CA SER A 285 17.73 -6.47 16.53
C SER A 285 17.76 -4.97 16.75
N VAL A 286 17.24 -4.18 15.79
CA VAL A 286 17.28 -2.72 15.87
C VAL A 286 16.40 -2.20 17.04
N SER A 287 15.25 -2.81 17.33
CA SER A 287 14.44 -2.39 18.49
C SER A 287 15.10 -2.75 19.83
N GLY A 288 15.84 -3.84 19.90
CA GLY A 288 16.61 -4.25 21.08
C GLY A 288 17.73 -3.28 21.45
N GLU A 289 18.39 -2.68 20.47
CA GLU A 289 19.42 -1.65 20.70
C GLU A 289 18.87 -0.42 21.45
N PHE A 290 17.56 -0.18 21.37
CA PHE A 290 16.86 0.93 22.04
C PHE A 290 16.21 0.53 23.36
N SER A 291 16.30 -0.74 23.77
CA SER A 291 15.71 -1.26 25.00
C SER A 291 16.60 -1.10 26.24
N HIS A 292 17.35 0.01 26.35
CA HIS A 292 18.06 0.33 27.61
C HIS A 292 17.09 0.99 28.58
N PRO A 293 17.09 0.62 29.88
CA PRO A 293 16.02 0.92 30.80
C PRO A 293 16.11 2.34 31.36
N ALA A 294 15.37 3.29 30.78
CA ALA A 294 14.86 4.39 31.58
C ALA A 294 13.54 3.90 32.21
N ALA A 295 13.62 3.40 33.42
CA ALA A 295 12.55 2.66 34.12
C ALA A 295 11.35 3.51 34.58
N HIS A 296 11.14 4.74 34.08
CA HIS A 296 10.16 5.65 34.66
C HIS A 296 8.97 6.04 33.77
N ASP A 297 8.94 5.60 32.49
CA ASP A 297 7.79 5.89 31.59
C ASP A 297 7.28 4.64 30.88
N ARG A 298 7.24 3.52 31.56
CA ARG A 298 6.64 2.31 31.03
C ARG A 298 5.12 2.45 31.10
N PRO A 299 4.38 2.53 29.97
CA PRO A 299 2.94 2.34 30.04
C PRO A 299 2.66 0.98 30.68
N PRO A 300 1.57 0.84 31.44
CA PRO A 300 1.28 -0.41 32.16
C PRO A 300 1.36 -1.56 31.17
N SER A 301 2.20 -2.55 31.49
CA SER A 301 2.32 -3.78 30.73
C SER A 301 0.93 -4.38 30.59
N VAL A 302 0.41 -4.38 29.37
CA VAL A 302 -0.81 -5.12 29.09
C VAL A 302 -0.43 -6.59 29.14
N ASP A 303 -0.70 -7.21 30.28
CA ASP A 303 -0.53 -8.65 30.46
C ASP A 303 -1.42 -9.38 29.44
N VAL A 304 -0.81 -9.81 28.35
CA VAL A 304 -1.45 -10.64 27.32
C VAL A 304 -1.41 -12.10 27.79
N GLN A 305 -1.92 -12.37 29.00
CA GLN A 305 -2.18 -13.74 29.44
C GLN A 305 -3.51 -14.20 28.87
N GLY A 306 -3.47 -14.90 27.75
CA GLY A 306 -4.61 -15.53 27.11
C GLY A 306 -4.32 -16.96 26.73
N GLY A 307 -5.28 -17.86 26.99
CA GLY A 307 -5.18 -19.29 26.74
C GLY A 307 -4.89 -19.67 25.27
N PRO A 308 -4.59 -20.94 24.99
CA PRO A 308 -4.15 -21.43 23.70
C PRO A 308 -5.21 -21.14 22.62
N GLY A 309 -4.85 -20.31 21.65
CA GLY A 309 -5.67 -19.98 20.47
C GLY A 309 -6.20 -18.54 20.37
N SER A 310 -6.25 -17.73 21.44
CA SER A 310 -6.77 -16.36 21.42
C SER A 310 -5.73 -15.25 21.63
N GLY A 311 -4.53 -15.59 22.06
CA GLY A 311 -3.49 -14.61 22.39
C GLY A 311 -2.90 -13.92 21.15
N ASP A 312 -2.72 -14.67 20.08
CA ASP A 312 -2.11 -14.17 18.84
C ASP A 312 -2.99 -13.11 18.14
N ASP A 313 -4.29 -13.32 18.07
CA ASP A 313 -5.22 -12.42 17.40
C ASP A 313 -5.36 -11.08 18.14
N ARG A 314 -5.29 -11.08 19.46
CA ARG A 314 -5.31 -9.86 20.30
C ARG A 314 -4.05 -9.04 20.14
N GLY A 315 -2.89 -9.68 20.14
CA GLY A 315 -1.60 -9.02 19.93
C GLY A 315 -1.52 -8.35 18.56
N VAL A 316 -2.00 -9.02 17.51
CA VAL A 316 -2.05 -8.47 16.14
C VAL A 316 -2.95 -7.24 16.08
N GLY A 317 -4.17 -7.32 16.64
CA GLY A 317 -5.10 -6.19 16.69
C GLY A 317 -4.56 -4.99 17.46
N LEU A 318 -3.84 -5.23 18.57
CA LEU A 318 -3.23 -4.19 19.37
C LEU A 318 -2.14 -3.44 18.59
N VAL A 319 -1.20 -4.15 17.98
CA VAL A 319 -0.14 -3.52 17.16
C VAL A 319 -0.72 -2.69 16.03
N ALA A 320 -1.73 -3.22 15.33
CA ALA A 320 -2.41 -2.48 14.27
C ALA A 320 -3.15 -1.24 14.80
N ALA A 321 -3.78 -1.32 15.99
CA ALA A 321 -4.46 -0.19 16.61
C ALA A 321 -3.48 0.88 17.11
N LEU A 322 -2.33 0.49 17.61
CA LEU A 322 -1.26 1.42 18.00
C LEU A 322 -0.68 2.16 16.78
N ALA A 323 -0.52 1.46 15.65
CA ALA A 323 -0.05 2.08 14.41
C ALA A 323 -1.11 2.99 13.77
N PHE A 324 -2.38 2.62 13.85
CA PHE A 324 -3.49 3.29 13.14
C PHE A 324 -4.73 3.49 14.04
N PRO A 325 -4.65 4.28 15.12
CA PRO A 325 -5.75 4.44 16.06
C PRO A 325 -7.01 5.03 15.43
N GLU A 326 -6.86 5.91 14.44
CA GLU A 326 -7.97 6.49 13.68
C GLU A 326 -8.72 5.50 12.79
N ARG A 327 -8.15 4.29 12.62
CA ARG A 327 -8.71 3.21 11.80
C ARG A 327 -9.31 2.07 12.62
N VAL A 328 -9.37 2.21 13.93
CA VAL A 328 -10.21 1.33 14.76
C VAL A 328 -11.67 1.56 14.35
N ALA A 329 -12.40 0.49 14.05
CA ALA A 329 -13.72 0.57 13.46
C ALA A 329 -14.71 -0.34 14.16
N ARG A 330 -15.93 0.17 14.40
CA ARG A 330 -17.05 -0.55 14.98
C ARG A 330 -18.00 -1.00 13.89
N PHE A 331 -18.54 -2.20 14.04
CA PHE A 331 -19.60 -2.69 13.15
C PHE A 331 -20.87 -1.82 13.29
N ASP A 332 -21.41 -1.36 12.16
CA ASP A 332 -22.56 -0.47 12.11
C ASP A 332 -23.34 -0.69 10.79
N GLY A 333 -24.50 -1.34 10.89
CA GLY A 333 -25.43 -1.47 9.76
C GLY A 333 -24.85 -2.15 8.51
N GLY A 334 -24.06 -3.22 8.65
CA GLY A 334 -23.48 -3.98 7.52
C GLY A 334 -22.14 -3.47 7.02
N SER A 335 -21.63 -2.41 7.61
CA SER A 335 -20.29 -1.84 7.36
C SER A 335 -19.61 -1.52 8.70
N TYR A 336 -18.38 -1.03 8.65
CA TYR A 336 -17.59 -0.65 9.82
C TYR A 336 -17.35 0.85 9.81
N LEU A 337 -17.71 1.54 10.90
CA LEU A 337 -17.45 2.96 11.08
C LEU A 337 -16.12 3.14 11.83
N MET A 338 -15.10 3.69 11.14
CA MET A 338 -13.80 4.02 11.72
C MET A 338 -13.90 5.24 12.65
N ALA A 339 -12.98 5.35 13.61
CA ALA A 339 -12.84 6.51 14.48
C ALA A 339 -12.64 7.81 13.67
N SER A 340 -12.03 7.73 12.49
CA SER A 340 -11.91 8.85 11.54
C SER A 340 -13.23 9.30 10.90
N GLY A 341 -14.37 8.67 11.21
CA GLY A 341 -15.67 8.94 10.58
C GLY A 341 -15.85 8.31 9.19
N THR A 342 -14.85 7.61 8.67
CA THR A 342 -14.93 6.94 7.38
C THR A 342 -15.52 5.54 7.53
N ARG A 343 -16.35 5.10 6.58
CA ARG A 343 -16.93 3.75 6.58
C ARG A 343 -16.10 2.79 5.76
N ALA A 344 -16.02 1.59 6.29
CA ALA A 344 -15.28 0.45 5.78
C ALA A 344 -16.19 -0.74 5.50
N GLU A 345 -15.97 -1.46 4.41
CA GLU A 345 -16.68 -2.71 4.07
C GLU A 345 -15.68 -3.87 4.04
N VAL A 346 -16.11 -5.01 4.50
CA VAL A 346 -15.38 -6.27 4.57
C VAL A 346 -15.90 -7.20 3.49
N SER A 347 -15.04 -7.96 2.83
CA SER A 347 -15.44 -8.88 1.77
C SER A 347 -16.44 -9.94 2.28
N GLU A 348 -17.29 -10.45 1.37
CA GLU A 348 -18.34 -11.44 1.75
C GLU A 348 -17.75 -12.74 2.30
N GLY A 349 -16.57 -13.14 1.89
CA GLY A 349 -15.86 -14.35 2.37
C GLY A 349 -14.88 -14.13 3.52
N SER A 350 -14.83 -12.93 4.11
CA SER A 350 -13.88 -12.62 5.17
C SER A 350 -14.26 -13.24 6.51
N ALA A 351 -13.26 -13.79 7.20
CA ALA A 351 -13.41 -14.28 8.58
C ALA A 351 -13.73 -13.16 9.58
N LEU A 352 -13.53 -11.90 9.20
CA LEU A 352 -13.77 -10.72 10.05
C LEU A 352 -15.19 -10.19 9.96
N ARG A 353 -15.98 -10.74 9.05
CA ARG A 353 -17.39 -10.31 8.88
C ARG A 353 -18.19 -10.57 10.15
N GLY A 354 -18.90 -9.54 10.61
CA GLY A 354 -19.69 -9.60 11.84
C GLY A 354 -18.89 -9.47 13.14
N ALA A 355 -17.58 -9.28 13.08
CA ALA A 355 -16.80 -8.92 14.26
C ALA A 355 -17.29 -7.56 14.79
N PRO A 356 -17.50 -7.37 16.10
CA PRO A 356 -18.00 -6.11 16.64
C PRO A 356 -17.03 -4.95 16.44
N TRP A 357 -15.75 -5.25 16.42
CA TRP A 357 -14.65 -4.30 16.20
C TRP A 357 -13.58 -4.90 15.29
N ILE A 358 -13.02 -4.06 14.42
CA ILE A 358 -11.86 -4.38 13.59
C ILE A 358 -10.91 -3.19 13.58
N VAL A 359 -9.64 -3.44 13.25
CA VAL A 359 -8.69 -2.40 12.89
C VAL A 359 -8.41 -2.50 11.39
N VAL A 360 -8.49 -1.37 10.71
CA VAL A 360 -8.29 -1.31 9.27
C VAL A 360 -6.84 -0.93 8.98
N ALA A 361 -5.97 -1.92 8.76
CA ALA A 361 -4.57 -1.67 8.50
C ALA A 361 -4.32 -1.09 7.09
N VAL A 362 -4.98 -1.65 6.07
CA VAL A 362 -4.89 -1.19 4.67
C VAL A 362 -6.29 -1.04 4.08
N ALA A 363 -6.51 -0.03 3.28
CA ALA A 363 -7.79 0.23 2.63
C ALA A 363 -7.59 0.57 1.15
N ASP A 364 -8.35 -0.11 0.28
CA ASP A 364 -8.43 0.23 -1.13
C ASP A 364 -9.68 1.08 -1.40
N ARG A 365 -9.55 2.10 -2.25
CA ARG A 365 -10.69 2.89 -2.70
C ARG A 365 -11.31 2.23 -3.93
N PRO A 366 -12.63 1.88 -3.90
CA PRO A 366 -13.27 1.38 -5.11
C PRO A 366 -13.29 2.46 -6.17
N GLY A 367 -12.77 2.14 -7.34
CA GLY A 367 -12.92 2.96 -8.53
C GLY A 367 -14.28 2.71 -9.14
N GLY A 368 -15.21 3.69 -9.08
CA GLY A 368 -16.41 3.76 -9.90
C GLY A 368 -17.50 2.70 -9.67
N LYS A 369 -18.72 3.03 -9.98
CA LYS A 369 -19.96 2.22 -9.86
C LYS A 369 -19.79 0.77 -10.37
N GLY A 370 -19.50 -0.16 -9.47
CA GLY A 370 -19.45 -1.59 -9.75
C GLY A 370 -19.19 -2.34 -8.45
N ARG A 371 -20.24 -2.89 -7.85
CA ARG A 371 -20.17 -3.76 -6.68
C ARG A 371 -19.23 -4.93 -6.95
N ARG A 372 -18.07 -4.97 -6.33
CA ARG A 372 -17.34 -6.23 -6.08
C ARG A 372 -16.48 -6.13 -4.82
N SER A 373 -16.62 -7.16 -4.05
CA SER A 373 -16.11 -7.57 -2.74
C SER A 373 -14.66 -7.18 -2.39
N TRP A 374 -14.45 -6.82 -1.14
CA TRP A 374 -13.25 -6.22 -0.56
C TRP A 374 -12.85 -6.94 0.72
N ARG A 375 -11.60 -6.85 1.07
CA ARG A 375 -10.95 -7.69 2.07
C ARG A 375 -10.43 -6.88 3.26
N SER A 376 -10.49 -7.39 4.43
CA SER A 376 -10.67 -6.75 5.72
C SER A 376 -9.52 -6.85 6.71
N GLY A 377 -9.63 -6.13 7.78
CA GLY A 377 -8.84 -5.94 8.95
C GLY A 377 -8.84 -7.08 9.99
N THR A 378 -8.04 -6.93 11.03
CA THR A 378 -7.93 -7.91 12.11
C THR A 378 -9.13 -7.89 13.05
N ARG A 379 -9.50 -9.07 13.55
CA ARG A 379 -10.43 -9.19 14.66
C ARG A 379 -9.77 -8.70 15.94
N SER A 380 -10.21 -7.55 16.47
CA SER A 380 -10.08 -7.29 17.88
C SER A 380 -11.19 -8.09 18.56
N THR A 381 -10.84 -9.15 19.26
CA THR A 381 -11.79 -9.83 20.14
C THR A 381 -12.02 -8.89 21.32
N GLY A 382 -12.95 -7.96 21.11
CA GLY A 382 -13.24 -6.85 21.99
C GLY A 382 -13.92 -7.20 23.29
N ARG A 383 -13.42 -8.19 24.03
CA ARG A 383 -13.85 -8.39 25.42
C ARG A 383 -12.91 -7.76 26.43
N THR A 384 -11.77 -7.21 26.01
CA THR A 384 -10.78 -6.71 26.99
C THR A 384 -10.50 -5.21 26.88
N VAL A 385 -11.00 -4.51 25.86
CA VAL A 385 -10.73 -3.08 25.72
C VAL A 385 -11.89 -2.21 26.17
N MET A 386 -13.14 -2.70 26.21
CA MET A 386 -14.29 -1.87 26.59
C MET A 386 -15.49 -2.66 27.15
N SER A 387 -15.34 -3.54 28.13
CA SER A 387 -16.47 -4.06 28.88
C SER A 387 -16.15 -4.23 30.36
N SER A 388 -15.98 -3.12 31.05
CA SER A 388 -16.39 -2.99 32.45
C SER A 388 -17.60 -2.08 32.45
N PRO A 389 -18.75 -2.48 32.99
CA PRO A 389 -19.86 -1.57 33.21
C PRO A 389 -19.41 -0.61 34.30
N GLY A 390 -19.11 0.64 33.93
CA GLY A 390 -18.76 1.69 34.89
C GLY A 390 -17.58 2.59 34.54
N VAL A 391 -16.93 2.43 33.39
CA VAL A 391 -15.89 3.40 32.97
C VAL A 391 -16.45 4.27 31.85
N SER A 392 -16.94 5.43 32.26
CA SER A 392 -17.22 6.56 31.39
C SER A 392 -15.99 6.98 30.60
N ASN A 393 -16.15 7.18 29.29
CA ASN A 393 -15.36 8.04 28.39
C ASN A 393 -13.94 8.36 28.84
N GLY A 394 -12.94 7.53 28.58
CA GLY A 394 -11.61 7.93 28.94
C GLY A 394 -10.50 6.91 28.76
N TRP A 395 -10.45 6.17 27.66
CA TRP A 395 -9.22 5.45 27.31
C TRP A 395 -8.61 6.04 26.03
N VAL A 396 -8.04 7.23 26.21
CA VAL A 396 -6.95 7.74 25.38
C VAL A 396 -5.72 7.62 26.26
N PRO A 397 -4.63 7.02 25.84
CA PRO A 397 -3.38 7.06 26.59
C PRO A 397 -3.09 8.51 26.94
N SER A 398 -2.82 8.83 28.20
CA SER A 398 -2.60 10.19 28.71
C SER A 398 -1.41 10.93 28.09
N SER A 399 -0.71 10.32 27.15
CA SER A 399 0.40 10.88 26.37
C SER A 399 0.04 11.32 24.95
N TRP A 400 -1.24 11.20 24.54
CA TRP A 400 -1.65 11.68 23.21
C TRP A 400 -2.40 13.00 23.35
N PRO A 401 -1.94 14.07 22.69
CA PRO A 401 -2.69 15.32 22.68
C PRO A 401 -4.05 15.07 22.04
N CYS A 402 -5.13 15.47 22.72
CA CYS A 402 -6.47 15.49 22.17
C CYS A 402 -6.46 16.21 20.82
N VAL A 403 -6.84 15.55 19.77
CA VAL A 403 -7.20 16.21 18.52
C VAL A 403 -8.40 17.11 18.85
N PRO A 404 -8.31 18.45 18.72
CA PRO A 404 -9.42 19.32 19.02
C PRO A 404 -10.58 18.99 18.07
N SER A 405 -11.69 18.53 18.62
CA SER A 405 -12.95 18.46 17.93
C SER A 405 -13.38 19.87 17.58
N ARG A 406 -13.24 20.28 16.34
CA ARG A 406 -13.89 21.49 15.82
C ARG A 406 -15.39 21.22 15.73
N THR A 407 -16.12 21.57 16.77
CA THR A 407 -17.57 21.79 16.72
C THR A 407 -17.92 22.93 17.68
N SER A 408 -17.89 24.12 17.16
CA SER A 408 -18.77 25.19 17.58
C SER A 408 -19.17 25.95 16.32
N ILE A 409 -20.31 25.57 15.75
CA ILE A 409 -21.05 26.36 14.77
C ILE A 409 -22.26 26.91 15.52
N PRO A 410 -22.51 28.23 15.51
CA PRO A 410 -23.70 28.81 16.12
C PRO A 410 -24.95 28.43 15.29
N ASP A 411 -26.02 28.10 16.00
CA ASP A 411 -27.38 27.95 15.45
C ASP A 411 -27.82 29.22 14.75
N SER A 412 -28.04 29.16 13.46
CA SER A 412 -29.14 29.83 12.73
C SER A 412 -28.94 29.67 11.23
N CYS A 413 -29.79 28.94 10.60
CA CYS A 413 -30.51 29.16 9.36
C CYS A 413 -30.92 27.87 8.66
N ALA A 414 -32.21 27.70 8.58
CA ALA A 414 -33.04 27.02 7.60
C ALA A 414 -32.45 25.98 6.63
N THR A 415 -33.07 24.81 6.62
CA THR A 415 -33.01 23.73 5.65
C THR A 415 -33.13 24.17 4.19
N PRO A 416 -32.45 23.48 3.25
CA PRO A 416 -33.18 22.56 2.42
C PRO A 416 -32.53 21.16 2.31
N SER A 417 -33.41 20.17 2.19
CA SER A 417 -33.09 18.76 1.96
C SER A 417 -32.25 18.57 0.71
N SER A 418 -31.05 18.05 0.86
CA SER A 418 -30.34 17.41 -0.24
C SER A 418 -29.79 16.08 0.26
N LYS A 419 -30.25 15.02 -0.39
CA LYS A 419 -29.77 13.66 -0.23
C LYS A 419 -28.25 13.62 -0.39
N GLY A 420 -27.53 13.65 0.71
CA GLY A 420 -26.10 13.47 0.74
C GLY A 420 -25.76 12.04 0.32
N SER A 421 -25.21 11.88 -0.86
CA SER A 421 -24.56 10.65 -1.29
C SER A 421 -23.36 10.39 -0.37
N GLY A 422 -23.55 9.61 0.66
CA GLY A 422 -22.47 9.09 1.50
C GLY A 422 -21.48 8.35 0.61
N ARG A 423 -20.32 8.95 0.37
CA ARG A 423 -19.23 8.30 -0.36
C ARG A 423 -18.73 7.15 0.52
N ARG A 424 -19.12 5.95 0.19
CA ARG A 424 -18.62 4.72 0.81
C ARG A 424 -17.18 4.51 0.32
N LEU A 425 -16.26 4.43 1.24
CA LEU A 425 -14.95 3.87 0.98
C LEU A 425 -15.07 2.37 1.14
N SER A 426 -14.79 1.61 0.08
CA SER A 426 -14.64 0.17 0.22
C SER A 426 -13.19 -0.14 0.48
N LEU A 427 -12.98 -1.03 1.35
CA LEU A 427 -11.77 -1.39 1.97
C LEU A 427 -11.30 -2.69 1.40
N ILE A 428 -10.14 -3.01 1.33
CA ILE A 428 -9.11 -3.30 2.23
C ILE A 428 -8.17 -4.33 1.76
N ARG A 429 -6.99 -4.22 2.04
CA ARG A 429 -6.17 -5.32 2.48
C ARG A 429 -5.88 -5.11 3.96
N CYS A 430 -6.36 -5.99 4.81
CA CYS A 430 -5.54 -6.38 5.89
C CYS A 430 -4.52 -7.33 5.34
N VAL A 431 -3.41 -6.80 5.24
CA VAL A 431 -2.23 -7.54 4.97
C VAL A 431 -1.76 -8.14 6.26
#